data_4ff0768fd7414051f6547d8a7da28a05
#
_entry.id   4ff0768fd7414051f6547d8a7da28a05
#
_cell.length_a   1.000
_cell.length_b   1.000
_cell.length_c   1.000
_cell.angle_alpha   90.00
_cell.angle_beta   90.00
_cell.angle_gamma   90.00
#
_symmetry.space_group_name_H-M   'P 1'
#
loop_
_entity.id
_entity.type
_entity.pdbx_description
1 polymer ?
#
loop_
_entity_poly.entity_id
_entity_poly.type
_entity_poly.pdbx_seq_one_letter_code
_entity_poly.pdbx_strand_id
1 'polypeptide(L)'
;AIEFLEIQQPLSRRRDLQRCLSHLRSGLPFYQSLDPLHFHREAIGYLFFAEQHGDLSHGIVMAGKILLHKADYLQRFRKTSSYPLFLLFFMVLMLAVVQHALLPQFFQFSTSLSSPSSVTATFIRVVSIIPNMLGVLCVLVIACFLLYISWFQKLTIPTQIHIVMKIPLIRSFAKLYFTHMFAMQLGHLLQGGLSIYESLQVFERQEKLSFLREEGKRMKQQLVKGISLDAIIASCKYYEQELALVVRHGQSNGELAKELSHYSEIVFQTMEERIETSMKLVQPILLSFVGILVICMYLAILLPMFSMMSNL
;
A
#
# COMPACT_ATOMS: atom_id res chain seq x y z
N ALA A 1 -3.12 30.19 -18.67
CA ALA A 1 -3.63 29.56 -17.43
C ALA A 1 -2.50 29.40 -16.39
N ILE A 2 -1.38 28.73 -16.73
CA ILE A 2 -0.28 28.47 -15.76
C ILE A 2 0.41 29.77 -15.32
N GLU A 3 0.60 30.75 -16.23
CA GLU A 3 1.12 32.09 -15.89
C GLU A 3 0.21 32.85 -14.90
N PHE A 4 -1.10 32.66 -15.03
CA PHE A 4 -2.05 33.24 -14.09
C PHE A 4 -1.99 32.56 -12.71
N LEU A 5 -1.82 31.24 -12.68
CA LEU A 5 -1.64 30.49 -11.43
C LEU A 5 -0.33 30.87 -10.71
N GLU A 6 0.74 31.19 -11.45
CA GLU A 6 2.02 31.64 -10.89
C GLU A 6 1.86 32.89 -10.01
N ILE A 7 1.01 33.83 -10.44
CA ILE A 7 0.81 35.10 -9.71
C ILE A 7 0.08 34.86 -8.36
N GLN A 8 -0.81 33.87 -8.30
CA GLN A 8 -1.64 33.59 -7.12
C GLN A 8 -0.99 32.66 -6.09
N GLN A 9 0.14 32.01 -6.43
CA GLN A 9 0.76 31.01 -5.56
C GLN A 9 1.88 31.61 -4.67
N PRO A 10 2.12 31.00 -3.47
CA PRO A 10 3.22 31.38 -2.61
C PRO A 10 4.59 31.18 -3.27
N LEU A 11 5.60 31.91 -2.85
CA LEU A 11 6.94 31.97 -3.45
C LEU A 11 7.60 30.58 -3.66
N SER A 12 7.34 29.63 -2.76
CA SER A 12 7.86 28.26 -2.88
C SER A 12 7.33 27.53 -4.11
N ARG A 13 6.06 27.71 -4.44
CA ARG A 13 5.40 27.04 -5.60
C ARG A 13 5.61 27.81 -6.90
N ARG A 14 5.92 29.12 -6.83
CA ARG A 14 6.23 29.91 -8.02
C ARG A 14 7.44 29.39 -8.78
N ARG A 15 8.50 28.99 -8.08
CA ARG A 15 9.70 28.42 -8.72
C ARG A 15 9.38 27.15 -9.50
N ASP A 16 8.51 26.33 -8.98
CA ASP A 16 8.10 25.07 -9.63
C ASP A 16 7.27 25.36 -10.89
N LEU A 17 6.33 26.32 -10.80
CA LEU A 17 5.56 26.76 -11.96
C LEU A 17 6.43 27.42 -13.03
N GLN A 18 7.45 28.20 -12.64
CA GLN A 18 8.41 28.81 -13.57
C GLN A 18 9.23 27.75 -14.32
N ARG A 19 9.68 26.70 -13.62
CA ARG A 19 10.36 25.57 -14.27
C ARG A 19 9.44 24.86 -15.26
N CYS A 20 8.19 24.60 -14.87
CA CYS A 20 7.19 24.02 -15.76
C CYS A 20 7.00 24.90 -17.02
N LEU A 21 6.82 26.20 -16.84
CA LEU A 21 6.68 27.15 -17.95
C LEU A 21 7.90 27.19 -18.85
N SER A 22 9.12 27.17 -18.30
CA SER A 22 10.34 27.13 -19.09
C SER A 22 10.45 25.87 -19.95
N HIS A 23 10.08 24.72 -19.40
CA HIS A 23 10.04 23.46 -20.14
C HIS A 23 8.99 23.47 -21.26
N LEU A 24 7.78 23.98 -20.98
CA LEU A 24 6.74 24.14 -22.00
C LEU A 24 7.16 25.08 -23.13
N ARG A 25 7.82 26.21 -22.81
CA ARG A 25 8.35 27.14 -23.80
C ARG A 25 9.48 26.56 -24.65
N SER A 26 10.22 25.57 -24.12
CA SER A 26 11.21 24.81 -24.87
C SER A 26 10.61 23.70 -25.76
N GLY A 27 9.27 23.55 -25.78
CA GLY A 27 8.56 22.56 -26.60
C GLY A 27 8.47 21.17 -26.00
N LEU A 28 8.83 21.01 -24.73
CA LEU A 28 8.64 19.73 -24.05
C LEU A 28 7.16 19.43 -23.79
N PRO A 29 6.73 18.16 -23.91
CA PRO A 29 5.38 17.74 -23.57
C PRO A 29 5.00 18.11 -22.14
N PHE A 30 3.70 18.38 -21.91
CA PHE A 30 3.20 18.82 -20.60
C PHE A 30 3.51 17.80 -19.49
N TYR A 31 3.30 16.50 -19.74
CA TYR A 31 3.58 15.44 -18.78
C TYR A 31 5.07 15.40 -18.38
N GLN A 32 5.99 15.66 -19.31
CA GLN A 32 7.43 15.73 -19.01
C GLN A 32 7.81 16.98 -18.24
N SER A 33 7.12 18.09 -18.46
CA SER A 33 7.37 19.32 -17.72
C SER A 33 7.03 19.22 -16.22
N LEU A 34 6.19 18.25 -15.83
CA LEU A 34 5.80 17.97 -14.47
C LEU A 34 6.70 16.94 -13.76
N ASP A 35 7.50 16.17 -14.49
CA ASP A 35 8.35 15.10 -13.92
C ASP A 35 9.37 15.63 -12.88
N PRO A 36 10.08 16.75 -13.10
CA PRO A 36 10.99 17.32 -12.11
C PRO A 36 10.32 17.85 -10.85
N LEU A 37 9.02 18.06 -10.87
CA LEU A 37 8.23 18.59 -9.76
C LEU A 37 7.72 17.50 -8.81
N HIS A 38 8.19 16.27 -8.98
CA HIS A 38 7.85 15.12 -8.16
C HIS A 38 6.33 14.82 -8.07
N PHE A 39 5.57 15.14 -9.10
CA PHE A 39 4.18 14.71 -9.19
C PHE A 39 4.07 13.19 -9.19
N HIS A 40 2.96 12.71 -8.69
CA HIS A 40 2.72 11.28 -8.58
C HIS A 40 2.73 10.58 -9.95
N ARG A 41 3.42 9.44 -10.04
CA ARG A 41 3.62 8.71 -11.31
C ARG A 41 2.32 8.36 -12.04
N GLU A 42 1.27 8.04 -11.29
CA GLU A 42 -0.06 7.75 -11.88
C GLU A 42 -0.67 8.98 -12.54
N ALA A 43 -0.60 10.15 -11.90
CA ALA A 43 -1.08 11.40 -12.50
C ALA A 43 -0.29 11.78 -13.75
N ILE A 44 1.05 11.64 -13.71
CA ILE A 44 1.91 11.89 -14.88
C ILE A 44 1.60 10.90 -16.01
N GLY A 45 1.43 9.60 -15.66
CA GLY A 45 1.03 8.58 -16.61
C GLY A 45 -0.30 8.90 -17.29
N TYR A 46 -1.26 9.39 -16.51
CA TYR A 46 -2.56 9.80 -17.01
C TYR A 46 -2.47 11.02 -17.97
N LEU A 47 -1.69 12.02 -17.58
CA LEU A 47 -1.46 13.20 -18.43
C LEU A 47 -0.74 12.86 -19.74
N PHE A 48 0.18 11.89 -19.72
CA PHE A 48 0.80 11.35 -20.93
C PHE A 48 -0.27 10.85 -21.91
N PHE A 49 -1.23 10.06 -21.45
CA PHE A 49 -2.30 9.55 -22.29
C PHE A 49 -3.21 10.66 -22.83
N ALA A 50 -3.61 11.59 -21.96
CA ALA A 50 -4.47 12.72 -22.35
C ALA A 50 -3.79 13.63 -23.41
N GLU A 51 -2.49 13.84 -23.28
CA GLU A 51 -1.72 14.65 -24.22
C GLU A 51 -1.58 13.96 -25.59
N GLN A 52 -1.42 12.64 -25.64
CA GLN A 52 -1.39 11.85 -26.86
C GLN A 52 -2.70 11.92 -27.65
N HIS A 53 -3.81 12.15 -26.96
CA HIS A 53 -5.15 12.21 -27.57
C HIS A 53 -5.68 13.63 -27.80
N GLY A 54 -4.90 14.64 -27.41
CA GLY A 54 -5.30 16.03 -27.60
C GLY A 54 -6.36 16.54 -26.61
N ASP A 55 -6.81 15.71 -25.65
CA ASP A 55 -7.74 16.14 -24.60
C ASP A 55 -7.04 16.37 -23.26
N LEU A 56 -6.07 17.28 -23.29
CA LEU A 56 -5.29 17.67 -22.12
C LEU A 56 -6.17 18.30 -21.02
N SER A 57 -7.25 18.99 -21.42
CA SER A 57 -8.17 19.63 -20.47
C SER A 57 -8.85 18.59 -19.55
N HIS A 58 -9.43 17.56 -20.15
CA HIS A 58 -10.03 16.45 -19.41
C HIS A 58 -8.98 15.68 -18.61
N GLY A 59 -7.79 15.49 -19.20
CA GLY A 59 -6.66 14.85 -18.55
C GLY A 59 -6.19 15.53 -17.26
N ILE A 60 -6.13 16.87 -17.26
CA ILE A 60 -5.75 17.64 -16.07
C ILE A 60 -6.82 17.50 -14.96
N VAL A 61 -8.09 17.58 -15.32
CA VAL A 61 -9.19 17.41 -14.35
C VAL A 61 -9.15 16.03 -13.72
N MET A 62 -8.94 14.99 -14.52
CA MET A 62 -8.89 13.60 -14.02
C MET A 62 -7.62 13.32 -13.21
N ALA A 63 -6.46 13.80 -13.65
CA ALA A 63 -5.24 13.74 -12.86
C ALA A 63 -5.41 14.45 -11.51
N GLY A 64 -6.10 15.59 -11.49
CA GLY A 64 -6.49 16.30 -10.27
C GLY A 64 -7.37 15.46 -9.35
N LYS A 65 -8.40 14.80 -9.88
CA LYS A 65 -9.26 13.87 -9.11
C LYS A 65 -8.46 12.71 -8.52
N ILE A 66 -7.58 12.09 -9.28
CA ILE A 66 -6.69 11.01 -8.79
C ILE A 66 -5.85 11.49 -7.61
N LEU A 67 -5.26 12.69 -7.70
CA LEU A 67 -4.44 13.26 -6.65
C LEU A 67 -5.27 13.60 -5.39
N LEU A 68 -6.49 14.13 -5.57
CA LEU A 68 -7.41 14.44 -4.46
C LEU A 68 -7.85 13.14 -3.76
N HIS A 69 -8.30 12.14 -4.49
CA HIS A 69 -8.66 10.84 -3.92
C HIS A 69 -7.49 10.22 -3.15
N LYS A 70 -6.29 10.33 -3.69
CA LYS A 70 -5.09 9.84 -3.01
C LYS A 70 -4.77 10.64 -1.75
N ALA A 71 -4.93 11.97 -1.77
CA ALA A 71 -4.73 12.82 -0.60
C ALA A 71 -5.75 12.49 0.50
N ASP A 72 -7.02 12.32 0.15
CA ASP A 72 -8.09 11.93 1.06
C ASP A 72 -7.83 10.54 1.65
N TYR A 73 -7.41 9.59 0.82
CA TYR A 73 -7.01 8.25 1.25
C TYR A 73 -5.86 8.30 2.24
N LEU A 74 -4.78 9.00 1.94
CA LEU A 74 -3.63 9.15 2.84
C LEU A 74 -4.03 9.82 4.16
N GLN A 75 -4.93 10.80 4.12
CA GLN A 75 -5.44 11.48 5.32
C GLN A 75 -6.27 10.52 6.19
N ARG A 76 -7.17 9.75 5.59
CA ARG A 76 -7.96 8.71 6.29
C ARG A 76 -7.05 7.63 6.86
N PHE A 77 -6.11 7.13 6.07
CA PHE A 77 -5.12 6.15 6.50
C PHE A 77 -4.31 6.66 7.68
N ARG A 78 -3.81 7.90 7.62
CA ARG A 78 -3.05 8.52 8.72
C ARG A 78 -3.89 8.66 9.99
N LYS A 79 -5.15 9.07 9.87
CA LYS A 79 -6.07 9.16 11.02
C LYS A 79 -6.31 7.79 11.65
N THR A 80 -6.60 6.78 10.84
CA THR A 80 -6.89 5.42 11.31
C THR A 80 -5.65 4.75 11.89
N SER A 81 -4.47 4.99 11.32
CA SER A 81 -3.19 4.41 11.77
C SER A 81 -2.58 5.12 12.98
N SER A 82 -3.00 6.34 13.31
CA SER A 82 -2.41 7.12 14.40
C SER A 82 -2.61 6.47 15.77
N TYR A 83 -3.78 5.90 16.02
CA TYR A 83 -4.10 5.21 17.28
C TYR A 83 -3.29 3.90 17.46
N PRO A 84 -3.24 2.97 16.49
CA PRO A 84 -2.38 1.79 16.58
C PRO A 84 -0.89 2.12 16.76
N LEU A 85 -0.39 3.15 16.07
CA LEU A 85 0.99 3.61 16.23
C LEU A 85 1.27 4.14 17.64
N PHE A 86 0.36 4.93 18.20
CA PHE A 86 0.47 5.44 19.56
C PHE A 86 0.45 4.28 20.57
N LEU A 87 -0.44 3.31 20.39
CA LEU A 87 -0.54 2.14 21.24
C LEU A 87 0.73 1.27 21.18
N LEU A 88 1.28 1.06 19.98
CA LEU A 88 2.56 0.36 19.77
C LEU A 88 3.71 1.09 20.48
N PHE A 89 3.80 2.41 20.32
CA PHE A 89 4.81 3.22 21.00
C PHE A 89 4.71 3.08 22.53
N PHE A 90 3.51 3.19 23.06
CA PHE A 90 3.25 3.02 24.50
C PHE A 90 3.61 1.61 24.98
N MET A 91 3.29 0.59 24.20
CA MET A 91 3.67 -0.80 24.49
C MET A 91 5.20 -0.98 24.55
N VAL A 92 5.92 -0.44 23.59
CA VAL A 92 7.40 -0.49 23.59
C VAL A 92 7.97 0.25 24.80
N LEU A 93 7.41 1.39 25.16
CA LEU A 93 7.79 2.15 26.36
C LEU A 93 7.57 1.34 27.64
N MET A 94 6.39 0.72 27.79
CA MET A 94 6.07 -0.15 28.92
C MET A 94 7.02 -1.34 29.03
N LEU A 95 7.33 -2.00 27.90
CA LEU A 95 8.30 -3.08 27.86
C LEU A 95 9.70 -2.63 28.29
N ALA A 96 10.13 -1.46 27.85
CA ALA A 96 11.41 -0.88 28.27
C ALA A 96 11.45 -0.61 29.80
N VAL A 97 10.37 -0.07 30.36
CA VAL A 97 10.25 0.14 31.82
C VAL A 97 10.30 -1.20 32.57
N VAL A 98 9.57 -2.21 32.11
CA VAL A 98 9.61 -3.55 32.73
C VAL A 98 11.03 -4.15 32.67
N GLN A 99 11.69 -4.03 31.53
CA GLN A 99 13.03 -4.61 31.32
C GLN A 99 14.11 -3.89 32.12
N HIS A 100 14.08 -2.57 32.20
CA HIS A 100 15.18 -1.79 32.82
C HIS A 100 14.94 -1.43 34.28
N ALA A 101 13.68 -1.31 34.70
CA ALA A 101 13.35 -0.92 36.07
C ALA A 101 12.87 -2.10 36.93
N LEU A 102 11.97 -2.95 36.43
CA LEU A 102 11.34 -3.99 37.24
C LEU A 102 12.14 -5.30 37.26
N LEU A 103 12.60 -5.81 36.13
CA LEU A 103 13.34 -7.06 36.07
C LEU A 103 14.61 -7.07 36.97
N PRO A 104 15.47 -6.04 37.02
CA PRO A 104 16.63 -6.03 37.92
C PRO A 104 16.26 -6.09 39.39
N GLN A 105 15.19 -5.42 39.80
CA GLN A 105 14.70 -5.49 41.19
C GLN A 105 14.23 -6.90 41.52
N PHE A 106 13.53 -7.58 40.62
CA PHE A 106 13.10 -8.96 40.81
C PHE A 106 14.28 -9.94 40.89
N PHE A 107 15.34 -9.75 40.11
CA PHE A 107 16.54 -10.56 40.23
C PHE A 107 17.20 -10.40 41.60
N GLN A 108 17.29 -9.19 42.14
CA GLN A 108 17.85 -8.92 43.46
C GLN A 108 17.00 -9.56 44.55
N PHE A 109 15.67 -9.49 44.47
CA PHE A 109 14.78 -10.17 45.41
C PHE A 109 14.86 -11.71 45.32
N SER A 110 14.95 -12.27 44.13
CA SER A 110 15.04 -13.74 43.94
C SER A 110 16.34 -14.32 44.43
N THR A 111 17.46 -13.58 44.36
CA THR A 111 18.76 -14.02 44.91
C THR A 111 18.84 -13.94 46.43
N SER A 112 18.02 -13.13 47.09
CA SER A 112 17.89 -13.07 48.55
C SER A 112 17.04 -14.20 49.13
N LEU A 113 16.28 -14.91 48.30
CA LEU A 113 15.48 -16.07 48.70
C LEU A 113 16.30 -17.36 48.52
N SER A 114 16.44 -18.13 49.55
CA SER A 114 17.30 -19.34 49.62
C SER A 114 16.94 -20.45 48.61
N SER A 115 15.79 -20.38 47.90
CA SER A 115 15.40 -21.21 46.77
C SER A 115 14.22 -20.60 45.98
N PRO A 116 14.45 -20.01 44.80
CA PRO A 116 13.31 -19.60 43.99
C PRO A 116 12.52 -20.83 43.55
N SER A 117 11.22 -20.83 43.74
CA SER A 117 10.36 -21.91 43.22
C SER A 117 10.56 -22.03 41.70
N SER A 118 10.53 -23.25 41.16
CA SER A 118 10.72 -23.52 39.72
C SER A 118 9.76 -22.69 38.85
N VAL A 119 8.59 -22.38 39.35
CA VAL A 119 7.58 -21.55 38.72
C VAL A 119 8.04 -20.09 38.55
N THR A 120 8.60 -19.50 39.63
CA THR A 120 9.11 -18.11 39.60
C THR A 120 10.27 -17.95 38.63
N ALA A 121 11.20 -18.91 38.64
CA ALA A 121 12.34 -18.88 37.71
C ALA A 121 11.92 -19.00 36.24
N THR A 122 10.96 -19.87 35.94
CA THR A 122 10.41 -20.04 34.59
C THR A 122 9.68 -18.77 34.15
N PHE A 123 8.89 -18.16 35.02
CA PHE A 123 8.15 -16.95 34.74
C PHE A 123 9.08 -15.75 34.42
N ILE A 124 10.10 -15.53 35.23
CA ILE A 124 11.12 -14.48 34.99
C ILE A 124 11.80 -14.69 33.64
N ARG A 125 12.13 -15.95 33.30
CA ARG A 125 12.73 -16.28 31.98
C ARG A 125 11.78 -15.95 30.83
N VAL A 126 10.52 -16.28 30.93
CA VAL A 126 9.52 -15.96 29.89
C VAL A 126 9.39 -14.44 29.69
N VAL A 127 9.23 -13.67 30.77
CA VAL A 127 9.10 -12.22 30.73
C VAL A 127 10.36 -11.55 30.15
N SER A 128 11.55 -12.07 30.42
CA SER A 128 12.82 -11.53 29.87
C SER A 128 13.00 -11.82 28.37
N ILE A 129 12.37 -12.87 27.84
CA ILE A 129 12.47 -13.24 26.41
C ILE A 129 11.57 -12.34 25.54
N ILE A 130 10.42 -11.88 26.05
CA ILE A 130 9.44 -11.12 25.28
C ILE A 130 10.01 -9.85 24.62
N PRO A 131 10.75 -8.96 25.31
CA PRO A 131 11.33 -7.76 24.72
C PRO A 131 12.38 -8.10 23.63
N ASN A 132 13.20 -9.13 23.87
CA ASN A 132 14.20 -9.58 22.91
C ASN A 132 13.56 -10.17 21.66
N MET A 133 12.50 -10.98 21.80
CA MET A 133 11.74 -11.47 20.65
C MET A 133 11.10 -10.32 19.86
N LEU A 134 10.55 -9.30 20.52
CA LEU A 134 9.98 -8.14 19.86
C LEU A 134 11.06 -7.34 19.11
N GLY A 135 12.24 -7.15 19.71
CA GLY A 135 13.39 -6.52 19.09
C GLY A 135 13.85 -7.28 17.84
N VAL A 136 13.99 -8.60 17.93
CA VAL A 136 14.35 -9.47 16.79
C VAL A 136 13.27 -9.38 15.71
N LEU A 137 11.99 -9.39 16.06
CA LEU A 137 10.89 -9.24 15.12
C LEU A 137 10.94 -7.89 14.38
N CYS A 138 11.18 -6.78 15.09
CA CYS A 138 11.37 -5.46 14.48
C CYS A 138 12.55 -5.44 13.51
N VAL A 139 13.69 -5.98 13.90
CA VAL A 139 14.88 -6.08 13.03
C VAL A 139 14.57 -6.93 11.79
N LEU A 140 13.86 -8.05 11.96
CA LEU A 140 13.45 -8.94 10.87
C LEU A 140 12.50 -8.24 9.90
N VAL A 141 11.52 -7.47 10.40
CA VAL A 141 10.61 -6.68 9.58
C VAL A 141 11.37 -5.60 8.80
N ILE A 142 12.29 -4.89 9.45
CA ILE A 142 13.12 -3.86 8.79
C ILE A 142 14.03 -4.52 7.74
N ALA A 143 14.67 -5.62 8.05
CA ALA A 143 15.53 -6.36 7.12
C ALA A 143 14.73 -6.87 5.92
N CYS A 144 13.55 -7.43 6.14
CA CYS A 144 12.63 -7.88 5.09
C CYS A 144 12.17 -6.72 4.19
N PHE A 145 11.89 -5.55 4.78
CA PHE A 145 11.55 -4.33 4.04
C PHE A 145 12.71 -3.80 3.20
N LEU A 146 13.93 -3.80 3.74
CA LEU A 146 15.14 -3.41 3.00
C LEU A 146 15.44 -4.39 1.86
N LEU A 147 15.31 -5.69 2.10
CA LEU A 147 15.45 -6.72 1.07
C LEU A 147 14.39 -6.58 -0.02
N TYR A 148 13.14 -6.27 0.37
CA TYR A 148 12.06 -5.98 -0.57
C TYR A 148 12.41 -4.80 -1.47
N ILE A 149 12.90 -3.69 -0.93
CA ILE A 149 13.27 -2.52 -1.73
C ILE A 149 14.47 -2.81 -2.62
N SER A 150 15.49 -3.48 -2.12
CA SER A 150 16.76 -3.68 -2.84
C SER A 150 16.70 -4.76 -3.91
N TRP A 151 15.93 -5.83 -3.68
CA TRP A 151 15.90 -7.02 -4.53
C TRP A 151 14.63 -7.12 -5.38
N PHE A 152 13.47 -6.93 -4.75
CA PHE A 152 12.17 -7.08 -5.41
C PHE A 152 11.97 -6.09 -6.56
N GLN A 153 12.41 -4.84 -6.42
CA GLN A 153 12.30 -3.83 -7.48
C GLN A 153 13.17 -4.13 -8.72
N LYS A 154 14.19 -4.97 -8.58
CA LYS A 154 15.07 -5.38 -9.69
C LYS A 154 14.52 -6.57 -10.49
N LEU A 155 13.52 -7.27 -9.97
CA LEU A 155 12.91 -8.41 -10.64
C LEU A 155 12.04 -7.97 -11.82
N THR A 156 11.91 -8.83 -12.82
CA THR A 156 10.99 -8.62 -13.94
C THR A 156 9.53 -8.62 -13.45
N ILE A 157 8.67 -7.84 -14.09
CA ILE A 157 7.26 -7.68 -13.69
C ILE A 157 6.51 -9.02 -13.55
N PRO A 158 6.63 -9.99 -14.50
CA PRO A 158 5.97 -11.29 -14.34
C PRO A 158 6.41 -12.04 -13.09
N THR A 159 7.70 -11.95 -12.74
CA THR A 159 8.23 -12.58 -11.53
C THR A 159 7.71 -11.90 -10.26
N GLN A 160 7.64 -10.57 -10.26
CA GLN A 160 7.05 -9.81 -9.14
C GLN A 160 5.58 -10.23 -8.90
N ILE A 161 4.78 -10.28 -9.95
CA ILE A 161 3.38 -10.72 -9.89
C ILE A 161 3.29 -12.15 -9.35
N HIS A 162 4.12 -13.05 -9.85
CA HIS A 162 4.12 -14.45 -9.41
C HIS A 162 4.43 -14.59 -7.91
N ILE A 163 5.40 -13.85 -7.41
CA ILE A 163 5.76 -13.84 -5.97
C ILE A 163 4.60 -13.28 -5.13
N VAL A 164 4.04 -12.15 -5.54
CA VAL A 164 2.92 -11.49 -4.83
C VAL A 164 1.69 -12.41 -4.79
N MET A 165 1.40 -13.12 -5.89
CA MET A 165 0.27 -14.05 -5.97
C MET A 165 0.44 -15.31 -5.10
N LYS A 166 1.64 -15.65 -4.65
CA LYS A 166 1.88 -16.78 -3.73
C LYS A 166 1.56 -16.44 -2.28
N ILE A 167 1.56 -15.17 -1.89
CA ILE A 167 1.31 -14.73 -0.51
C ILE A 167 -0.20 -14.50 -0.33
N PRO A 168 -0.93 -15.36 0.42
CA PRO A 168 -2.39 -15.33 0.46
C PRO A 168 -2.96 -14.01 0.96
N LEU A 169 -2.31 -13.36 1.92
CA LEU A 169 -2.74 -12.09 2.50
C LEU A 169 -2.60 -10.92 1.49
N ILE A 170 -1.48 -10.88 0.76
CA ILE A 170 -1.16 -9.82 -0.21
C ILE A 170 -1.88 -10.07 -1.54
N ARG A 171 -2.10 -11.34 -1.91
CA ARG A 171 -2.74 -11.74 -3.15
C ARG A 171 -4.09 -11.04 -3.38
N SER A 172 -4.93 -10.99 -2.34
CA SER A 172 -6.26 -10.40 -2.44
C SER A 172 -6.20 -8.89 -2.73
N PHE A 173 -5.31 -8.17 -2.07
CA PHE A 173 -5.07 -6.75 -2.33
C PHE A 173 -4.44 -6.49 -3.70
N ALA A 174 -3.48 -7.32 -4.07
CA ALA A 174 -2.79 -7.20 -5.36
C ALA A 174 -3.74 -7.40 -6.54
N LYS A 175 -4.67 -8.35 -6.45
CA LYS A 175 -5.69 -8.55 -7.48
C LYS A 175 -6.58 -7.32 -7.64
N LEU A 176 -7.09 -6.76 -6.55
CA LEU A 176 -7.87 -5.53 -6.59
C LEU A 176 -7.06 -4.37 -7.20
N TYR A 177 -5.80 -4.22 -6.80
CA TYR A 177 -4.93 -3.15 -7.31
C TYR A 177 -4.68 -3.27 -8.82
N PHE A 178 -4.30 -4.46 -9.32
CA PHE A 178 -4.07 -4.68 -10.75
C PHE A 178 -5.36 -4.53 -11.56
N THR A 179 -6.48 -5.03 -11.04
CA THR A 179 -7.80 -4.88 -11.66
C THR A 179 -8.21 -3.42 -11.77
N HIS A 180 -8.13 -2.67 -10.66
CA HIS A 180 -8.43 -1.24 -10.64
C HIS A 180 -7.56 -0.46 -11.62
N MET A 181 -6.23 -0.66 -11.56
CA MET A 181 -5.29 0.06 -12.42
C MET A 181 -5.57 -0.20 -13.90
N PHE A 182 -5.79 -1.47 -14.28
CA PHE A 182 -6.07 -1.82 -15.66
C PHE A 182 -7.42 -1.27 -16.14
N ALA A 183 -8.50 -1.50 -15.36
CA ALA A 183 -9.85 -1.05 -15.71
C ALA A 183 -9.94 0.47 -15.82
N MET A 184 -9.35 1.19 -14.86
CA MET A 184 -9.30 2.65 -14.85
C MET A 184 -8.59 3.19 -16.08
N GLN A 185 -7.38 2.74 -16.35
CA GLN A 185 -6.58 3.26 -17.46
C GLN A 185 -7.17 2.90 -18.82
N LEU A 186 -7.63 1.66 -19.00
CA LEU A 186 -8.27 1.26 -20.26
C LEU A 186 -9.60 2.01 -20.45
N GLY A 187 -10.43 2.10 -19.40
CA GLY A 187 -11.70 2.83 -19.45
C GLY A 187 -11.51 4.28 -19.89
N HIS A 188 -10.53 4.97 -19.35
CA HIS A 188 -10.23 6.36 -19.71
C HIS A 188 -9.76 6.53 -21.16
N LEU A 189 -8.90 5.63 -21.65
CA LEU A 189 -8.44 5.67 -23.05
C LEU A 189 -9.58 5.44 -24.03
N LEU A 190 -10.47 4.49 -23.71
CA LEU A 190 -11.66 4.21 -24.50
C LEU A 190 -12.67 5.39 -24.45
N GLN A 191 -12.82 6.07 -23.29
CA GLN A 191 -13.61 7.32 -23.20
C GLN A 191 -13.02 8.44 -24.05
N GLY A 192 -11.69 8.49 -24.18
CA GLY A 192 -11.01 9.40 -25.10
C GLY A 192 -11.16 9.05 -26.59
N GLY A 193 -11.93 8.00 -26.91
CA GLY A 193 -12.24 7.62 -28.29
C GLY A 193 -11.27 6.65 -28.95
N LEU A 194 -10.30 6.10 -28.20
CA LEU A 194 -9.40 5.08 -28.77
C LEU A 194 -10.09 3.73 -28.86
N SER A 195 -9.63 2.97 -29.84
CA SER A 195 -9.92 1.54 -29.90
C SER A 195 -9.14 0.77 -28.82
N ILE A 196 -9.59 -0.46 -28.52
CA ILE A 196 -8.90 -1.34 -27.58
C ILE A 196 -7.44 -1.55 -28.01
N TYR A 197 -7.20 -1.77 -29.29
CA TYR A 197 -5.85 -2.00 -29.83
C TYR A 197 -4.94 -0.78 -29.64
N GLU A 198 -5.42 0.42 -29.96
CA GLU A 198 -4.68 1.67 -29.75
C GLU A 198 -4.40 1.91 -28.27
N SER A 199 -5.37 1.67 -27.41
CA SER A 199 -5.21 1.78 -25.94
C SER A 199 -4.10 0.86 -25.43
N LEU A 200 -4.04 -0.38 -25.90
CA LEU A 200 -2.96 -1.30 -25.54
C LEU A 200 -1.60 -0.89 -26.15
N GLN A 201 -1.59 -0.26 -27.31
CA GLN A 201 -0.37 0.30 -27.89
C GLN A 201 0.16 1.48 -27.05
N VAL A 202 -0.74 2.28 -26.51
CA VAL A 202 -0.40 3.36 -25.56
C VAL A 202 0.15 2.78 -24.26
N PHE A 203 -0.42 1.70 -23.74
CA PHE A 203 0.14 0.98 -22.58
C PHE A 203 1.57 0.51 -22.85
N GLU A 204 1.84 -0.07 -24.02
CA GLU A 204 3.18 -0.56 -24.40
C GLU A 204 4.24 0.56 -24.39
N ARG A 205 3.87 1.78 -24.73
CA ARG A 205 4.76 2.96 -24.74
C ARG A 205 4.96 3.58 -23.35
N GLN A 206 4.22 3.12 -22.33
CA GLN A 206 4.26 3.69 -20.99
C GLN A 206 5.54 3.32 -20.24
N GLU A 207 6.36 4.32 -19.90
CA GLU A 207 7.62 4.11 -19.18
C GLU A 207 7.44 4.05 -17.65
N LYS A 208 6.48 4.80 -17.11
CA LYS A 208 6.30 4.98 -15.66
C LYS A 208 5.56 3.82 -14.97
N LEU A 209 4.68 3.14 -15.71
CA LEU A 209 3.85 2.04 -15.21
C LEU A 209 4.25 0.72 -15.89
N SER A 210 5.35 0.14 -15.43
CA SER A 210 5.96 -1.06 -16.02
C SER A 210 4.98 -2.23 -16.14
N PHE A 211 4.01 -2.35 -15.21
CA PHE A 211 2.95 -3.36 -15.28
C PHE A 211 2.09 -3.19 -16.54
N LEU A 212 1.58 -1.98 -16.78
CA LEU A 212 0.73 -1.71 -17.94
C LEU A 212 1.50 -1.87 -19.26
N ARG A 213 2.79 -1.54 -19.28
CA ARG A 213 3.64 -1.75 -20.46
C ARG A 213 3.72 -3.23 -20.84
N GLU A 214 4.00 -4.11 -19.87
CA GLU A 214 4.07 -5.55 -20.14
C GLU A 214 2.70 -6.13 -20.52
N GLU A 215 1.63 -5.66 -19.85
CA GLU A 215 0.26 -6.06 -20.17
C GLU A 215 -0.16 -5.62 -21.58
N GLY A 216 0.12 -4.37 -21.94
CA GLY A 216 -0.17 -3.85 -23.28
C GLY A 216 0.49 -4.70 -24.36
N LYS A 217 1.78 -5.01 -24.18
CA LYS A 217 2.52 -5.87 -25.12
C LYS A 217 1.93 -7.27 -25.21
N ARG A 218 1.65 -7.90 -24.05
CA ARG A 218 1.12 -9.26 -23.98
C ARG A 218 -0.27 -9.36 -24.58
N MET A 219 -1.18 -8.47 -24.19
CA MET A 219 -2.57 -8.50 -24.64
C MET A 219 -2.69 -8.16 -26.12
N LYS A 220 -1.92 -7.19 -26.61
CA LYS A 220 -1.86 -6.85 -28.04
C LYS A 220 -1.46 -8.06 -28.90
N GLN A 221 -0.45 -8.82 -28.47
CA GLN A 221 -0.03 -10.03 -29.16
C GLN A 221 -1.11 -11.12 -29.20
N GLN A 222 -1.91 -11.23 -28.15
CA GLN A 222 -3.00 -12.20 -28.08
C GLN A 222 -4.22 -11.77 -28.91
N LEU A 223 -4.55 -10.46 -28.91
CA LEU A 223 -5.62 -9.91 -29.76
C LEU A 223 -5.32 -10.12 -31.25
N VAL A 224 -4.06 -9.91 -31.68
CA VAL A 224 -3.63 -10.18 -33.09
C VAL A 224 -3.81 -11.65 -33.46
N LYS A 225 -3.71 -12.58 -32.50
CA LYS A 225 -4.00 -14.02 -32.70
C LYS A 225 -5.49 -14.33 -32.73
N GLY A 226 -6.37 -13.35 -32.62
CA GLY A 226 -7.83 -13.52 -32.63
C GLY A 226 -8.44 -13.92 -31.27
N ILE A 227 -7.68 -13.87 -30.18
CA ILE A 227 -8.22 -14.14 -28.85
C ILE A 227 -8.95 -12.91 -28.35
N SER A 228 -10.19 -13.04 -27.89
CA SER A 228 -11.00 -11.93 -27.39
C SER A 228 -10.44 -11.37 -26.08
N LEU A 229 -10.65 -10.07 -25.81
CA LEU A 229 -10.10 -9.39 -24.63
C LEU A 229 -10.60 -9.99 -23.33
N ASP A 230 -11.90 -10.36 -23.26
CA ASP A 230 -12.49 -11.03 -22.10
C ASP A 230 -11.83 -12.38 -21.81
N ALA A 231 -11.54 -13.19 -22.85
CA ALA A 231 -10.84 -14.47 -22.72
C ALA A 231 -9.39 -14.28 -22.25
N ILE A 232 -8.71 -13.27 -22.75
CA ILE A 232 -7.34 -12.91 -22.31
C ILE A 232 -7.34 -12.57 -20.81
N ILE A 233 -8.28 -11.74 -20.38
CA ILE A 233 -8.41 -11.32 -18.97
C ILE A 233 -8.77 -12.51 -18.08
N ALA A 234 -9.72 -13.34 -18.49
CA ALA A 234 -10.15 -14.53 -17.74
C ALA A 234 -9.00 -15.53 -17.50
N SER A 235 -8.02 -15.58 -18.40
CA SER A 235 -6.82 -16.42 -18.25
C SER A 235 -5.84 -15.94 -17.19
N CYS A 236 -5.96 -14.68 -16.73
CA CYS A 236 -5.02 -14.02 -15.81
C CYS A 236 -5.42 -14.25 -14.34
N LYS A 237 -4.54 -14.86 -13.55
CA LYS A 237 -4.77 -15.14 -12.12
C LYS A 237 -4.67 -13.90 -11.22
N TYR A 238 -4.12 -12.80 -11.71
CA TYR A 238 -3.90 -11.57 -10.97
C TYR A 238 -4.96 -10.49 -11.18
N TYR A 239 -5.98 -10.78 -11.99
CA TYR A 239 -7.21 -9.99 -12.06
C TYR A 239 -8.33 -10.63 -11.24
N GLU A 240 -9.32 -9.82 -10.84
CA GLU A 240 -10.57 -10.32 -10.33
C GLU A 240 -11.39 -10.94 -11.50
N GLN A 241 -12.13 -11.99 -11.21
CA GLN A 241 -12.83 -12.75 -12.26
C GLN A 241 -13.95 -11.93 -12.91
N GLU A 242 -14.53 -11.01 -12.15
CA GLU A 242 -15.60 -10.11 -12.58
C GLU A 242 -15.15 -9.17 -13.70
N LEU A 243 -13.86 -8.82 -13.78
CA LEU A 243 -13.34 -7.95 -14.84
C LEU A 243 -13.61 -8.53 -16.24
N ALA A 244 -13.45 -9.85 -16.42
CA ALA A 244 -13.72 -10.49 -17.70
C ALA A 244 -15.22 -10.41 -18.09
N LEU A 245 -16.12 -10.51 -17.09
CA LEU A 245 -17.57 -10.36 -17.29
C LEU A 245 -17.93 -8.92 -17.67
N VAL A 246 -17.36 -7.94 -16.99
CA VAL A 246 -17.54 -6.50 -17.28
C VAL A 246 -17.08 -6.18 -18.71
N VAL A 247 -15.91 -6.70 -19.11
CA VAL A 247 -15.42 -6.50 -20.47
C VAL A 247 -16.34 -7.12 -21.51
N ARG A 248 -16.80 -8.35 -21.30
CA ARG A 248 -17.74 -9.03 -22.20
C ARG A 248 -19.04 -8.26 -22.33
N HIS A 249 -19.63 -7.86 -21.20
CA HIS A 249 -20.88 -7.11 -21.17
C HIS A 249 -20.73 -5.73 -21.85
N GLY A 250 -19.69 -4.98 -21.48
CA GLY A 250 -19.42 -3.67 -22.08
C GLY A 250 -19.13 -3.71 -23.57
N GLN A 251 -18.48 -4.78 -24.07
CA GLN A 251 -18.29 -4.97 -25.52
C GLN A 251 -19.62 -5.28 -26.22
N SER A 252 -20.48 -6.13 -25.62
CA SER A 252 -21.78 -6.49 -26.20
C SER A 252 -22.70 -5.29 -26.34
N ASN A 253 -22.66 -4.38 -25.38
CA ASN A 253 -23.54 -3.19 -25.33
C ASN A 253 -22.92 -1.95 -25.97
N GLY A 254 -21.66 -2.00 -26.39
CA GLY A 254 -20.94 -0.84 -26.91
C GLY A 254 -20.57 0.22 -25.86
N GLU A 255 -20.72 -0.09 -24.56
CA GLU A 255 -20.46 0.82 -23.43
C GLU A 255 -19.22 0.42 -22.62
N LEU A 256 -18.24 -0.27 -23.23
CA LEU A 256 -17.07 -0.81 -22.54
C LEU A 256 -16.31 0.25 -21.71
N ALA A 257 -16.17 1.45 -22.25
CA ALA A 257 -15.48 2.56 -21.59
C ALA A 257 -16.13 2.95 -20.25
N LYS A 258 -17.46 3.06 -20.26
CA LYS A 258 -18.28 3.43 -19.09
C LYS A 258 -18.29 2.31 -18.04
N GLU A 259 -18.49 1.08 -18.50
CA GLU A 259 -18.49 -0.11 -17.63
C GLU A 259 -17.14 -0.31 -16.91
N LEU A 260 -16.05 -0.18 -17.62
CA LEU A 260 -14.70 -0.27 -17.03
C LEU A 260 -14.43 0.83 -16.00
N SER A 261 -14.82 2.07 -16.30
CA SER A 261 -14.63 3.19 -15.37
C SER A 261 -15.46 3.00 -14.10
N HIS A 262 -16.73 2.61 -14.24
CA HIS A 262 -17.58 2.33 -13.09
C HIS A 262 -17.08 1.15 -12.26
N TYR A 263 -16.67 0.06 -12.92
CA TYR A 263 -16.11 -1.09 -12.24
C TYR A 263 -14.81 -0.75 -11.50
N SER A 264 -13.96 0.10 -12.09
CA SER A 264 -12.73 0.54 -11.43
C SER A 264 -12.99 1.28 -10.13
N GLU A 265 -14.06 2.10 -10.06
CA GLU A 265 -14.48 2.78 -8.83
C GLU A 265 -14.96 1.78 -7.77
N ILE A 266 -15.76 0.79 -8.15
CA ILE A 266 -16.24 -0.27 -7.23
C ILE A 266 -15.05 -1.04 -6.66
N VAL A 267 -14.09 -1.44 -7.50
CA VAL A 267 -12.89 -2.17 -7.07
C VAL A 267 -12.05 -1.32 -6.12
N PHE A 268 -11.92 -0.03 -6.38
CA PHE A 268 -11.20 0.91 -5.52
C PHE A 268 -11.87 1.03 -4.14
N GLN A 269 -13.20 1.22 -4.10
CA GLN A 269 -13.96 1.23 -2.84
C GLN A 269 -13.82 -0.06 -2.05
N THR A 270 -13.92 -1.22 -2.73
CA THR A 270 -13.68 -2.53 -2.11
C THR A 270 -12.28 -2.63 -1.50
N MET A 271 -11.27 -2.07 -2.17
CA MET A 271 -9.90 -2.04 -1.65
C MET A 271 -9.80 -1.17 -0.40
N GLU A 272 -10.42 0.02 -0.39
CA GLU A 272 -10.49 0.90 0.79
C GLU A 272 -11.16 0.22 1.97
N GLU A 273 -12.33 -0.40 1.77
CA GLU A 273 -13.06 -1.13 2.81
C GLU A 273 -12.25 -2.28 3.42
N ARG A 274 -11.54 -3.04 2.59
CA ARG A 274 -10.65 -4.12 3.09
C ARG A 274 -9.50 -3.58 3.93
N ILE A 275 -8.90 -2.46 3.53
CA ILE A 275 -7.84 -1.82 4.31
C ILE A 275 -8.40 -1.33 5.67
N GLU A 276 -9.55 -0.66 5.67
CA GLU A 276 -10.20 -0.20 6.90
C GLU A 276 -10.53 -1.38 7.83
N THR A 277 -11.09 -2.46 7.28
CA THR A 277 -11.40 -3.67 8.04
C THR A 277 -10.15 -4.31 8.65
N SER A 278 -9.06 -4.38 7.86
CA SER A 278 -7.78 -4.88 8.35
C SER A 278 -7.23 -4.01 9.49
N MET A 279 -7.35 -2.69 9.40
CA MET A 279 -6.93 -1.76 10.45
C MET A 279 -7.76 -1.90 11.73
N LYS A 280 -9.08 -2.13 11.60
CA LYS A 280 -9.96 -2.37 12.76
C LYS A 280 -9.58 -3.63 13.53
N LEU A 281 -9.02 -4.65 12.88
CA LEU A 281 -8.54 -5.87 13.56
C LEU A 281 -7.21 -5.66 14.32
N VAL A 282 -6.39 -4.73 13.90
CA VAL A 282 -5.11 -4.44 14.57
C VAL A 282 -5.32 -3.93 15.99
N GLN A 283 -6.33 -3.10 16.20
CA GLN A 283 -6.62 -2.49 17.51
C GLN A 283 -6.94 -3.52 18.62
N PRO A 284 -7.89 -4.47 18.46
CA PRO A 284 -8.15 -5.49 19.48
C PRO A 284 -6.94 -6.38 19.76
N ILE A 285 -6.17 -6.72 18.73
CA ILE A 285 -4.96 -7.54 18.88
C ILE A 285 -3.93 -6.81 19.77
N LEU A 286 -3.67 -5.53 19.49
CA LEU A 286 -2.74 -4.72 20.28
C LEU A 286 -3.24 -4.54 21.71
N LEU A 287 -4.53 -4.27 21.90
CA LEU A 287 -5.12 -4.09 23.23
C LEU A 287 -5.03 -5.38 24.05
N SER A 288 -5.33 -6.54 23.45
CA SER A 288 -5.18 -7.85 24.07
C SER A 288 -3.75 -8.13 24.48
N PHE A 289 -2.78 -7.78 23.63
CA PHE A 289 -1.37 -7.94 23.93
C PHE A 289 -0.94 -7.07 25.13
N VAL A 290 -1.36 -5.81 25.17
CA VAL A 290 -1.11 -4.92 26.32
C VAL A 290 -1.74 -5.48 27.59
N GLY A 291 -2.99 -5.96 27.53
CA GLY A 291 -3.68 -6.57 28.65
C GLY A 291 -2.94 -7.80 29.20
N ILE A 292 -2.49 -8.70 28.32
CA ILE A 292 -1.70 -9.87 28.73
C ILE A 292 -0.37 -9.42 29.39
N LEU A 293 0.28 -8.40 28.85
CA LEU A 293 1.54 -7.88 29.39
C LEU A 293 1.34 -7.31 30.80
N VAL A 294 0.26 -6.56 31.03
CA VAL A 294 -0.10 -6.03 32.37
C VAL A 294 -0.38 -7.18 33.36
N ILE A 295 -1.12 -8.21 32.94
CA ILE A 295 -1.38 -9.39 33.75
C ILE A 295 -0.07 -10.11 34.11
N CYS A 296 0.82 -10.30 33.14
CA CYS A 296 2.13 -10.88 33.34
C CYS A 296 2.96 -10.08 34.35
N MET A 297 2.94 -8.75 34.25
CA MET A 297 3.62 -7.86 35.20
C MET A 297 3.05 -8.02 36.62
N TYR A 298 1.73 -8.08 36.73
CA TYR A 298 1.07 -8.26 38.04
C TYR A 298 1.40 -9.62 38.70
N LEU A 299 1.39 -10.68 37.90
CA LEU A 299 1.79 -12.02 38.34
C LEU A 299 3.26 -12.07 38.75
N ALA A 300 4.13 -11.33 38.08
CA ALA A 300 5.54 -11.22 38.41
C ALA A 300 5.73 -10.63 39.84
N ILE A 301 4.87 -9.71 40.25
CA ILE A 301 4.91 -9.11 41.60
C ILE A 301 4.31 -10.05 42.63
N LEU A 302 3.15 -10.64 42.33
CA LEU A 302 2.38 -11.44 43.31
C LEU A 302 3.02 -12.81 43.58
N LEU A 303 3.56 -13.51 42.59
CA LEU A 303 4.14 -14.86 42.77
C LEU A 303 5.24 -14.91 43.84
N PRO A 304 6.24 -14.00 43.84
CA PRO A 304 7.24 -13.98 44.94
C PRO A 304 6.66 -13.68 46.28
N MET A 305 5.66 -12.77 46.40
CA MET A 305 5.00 -12.46 47.68
C MET A 305 4.29 -13.69 48.25
N PHE A 306 3.56 -14.43 47.42
CA PHE A 306 2.89 -15.67 47.90
C PHE A 306 3.89 -16.76 48.28
N SER A 307 5.00 -16.89 47.55
CA SER A 307 6.03 -17.87 47.95
C SER A 307 6.73 -17.53 49.25
N MET A 308 6.83 -16.25 49.63
CA MET A 308 7.34 -15.84 50.95
C MET A 308 6.35 -16.16 52.05
N MET A 309 5.02 -15.97 51.85
CA MET A 309 4.01 -16.31 52.83
C MET A 309 3.82 -17.81 53.04
N SER A 310 4.10 -18.64 52.04
CA SER A 310 3.98 -20.10 52.14
C SER A 310 5.18 -20.77 52.83
N ASN A 311 6.30 -20.04 52.99
CA ASN A 311 7.52 -20.52 53.67
C ASN A 311 7.68 -19.97 55.11
N LEU A 312 6.66 -19.22 55.62
CA LEU A 312 6.46 -18.85 57.02
C LEU A 312 5.51 -19.80 57.71
#